data_b0d9aaea9f137ece0b47d48d61ce65be
#
_entry.id   b0d9aaea9f137ece0b47d48d61ce65be
#
_cell.length_a   1.000
_cell.length_b   1.000
_cell.length_c   1.000
_cell.angle_alpha   90.00
_cell.angle_beta   90.00
_cell.angle_gamma   90.00
#
_symmetry.space_group_name_H-M   'P 1'
#
loop_
_entity.id
_entity.type
_entity.pdbx_description
1 polymer ?
#
loop_
_entity_poly.entity_id
_entity_poly.type
_entity_poly.pdbx_seq_one_letter_code
_entity_poly.pdbx_strand_id
1 'polypeptide(L)'
;YDIYHMDFTAPITTWNVDNRTFNAYSVADDELVLTPLQAFFVQKPALVDAITFQASGRQIDKTIDHSGLAKRFTAGCTRKLVDLALTSGERTDHTRLVVNANASDDFSADNDAIKMMAYEGTPQLYTLDGDNQFAINEGAHRSGNVAVGMYLPADATYVISVERDDVNVKLLDYGVAVDMPYTFNATEGSLDDRFSLAFDANTTGIINVENNAKTNDAIYTIDGRRVSNTAKKGIYIQNNKKIVK
;
A
#
# COMPACT_ATOMS: atom_id res chain seq x y z
N TYR A 1 -6.44 26.03 -4.68
CA TYR A 1 -7.40 25.11 -5.26
C TYR A 1 -7.39 23.79 -4.50
N ASP A 2 -8.54 23.32 -4.09
CA ASP A 2 -8.70 22.04 -3.42
C ASP A 2 -8.67 20.91 -4.46
N ILE A 3 -7.70 20.00 -4.35
CA ILE A 3 -7.49 18.91 -5.31
C ILE A 3 -8.65 17.90 -5.35
N TYR A 4 -9.43 17.82 -4.29
CA TYR A 4 -10.60 16.94 -4.21
C TYR A 4 -11.67 17.26 -5.28
N HIS A 5 -11.64 18.46 -5.86
CA HIS A 5 -12.53 18.91 -6.93
C HIS A 5 -11.97 18.72 -8.35
N MET A 6 -10.82 18.07 -8.50
CA MET A 6 -10.33 17.70 -9.83
C MET A 6 -11.21 16.61 -10.43
N ASP A 7 -11.35 16.58 -11.76
CA ASP A 7 -12.19 15.63 -12.49
C ASP A 7 -11.47 14.34 -12.90
N PHE A 8 -10.27 14.11 -12.37
CA PHE A 8 -9.46 12.92 -12.60
C PHE A 8 -8.98 12.32 -11.27
N THR A 9 -8.55 11.05 -11.30
CA THR A 9 -8.14 10.30 -10.13
C THR A 9 -6.62 10.19 -9.94
N ALA A 10 -5.85 10.49 -11.01
CA ALA A 10 -4.38 10.39 -10.95
C ALA A 10 -3.81 11.25 -9.82
N PRO A 11 -2.84 10.72 -9.06
CA PRO A 11 -2.15 11.46 -8.01
C PRO A 11 -1.46 12.71 -8.56
N ILE A 12 -1.31 13.71 -7.72
CA ILE A 12 -0.49 14.88 -7.99
C ILE A 12 0.73 14.88 -7.10
N THR A 13 1.82 15.47 -7.59
CA THR A 13 3.08 15.57 -6.83
C THR A 13 3.50 17.03 -6.73
N THR A 14 3.88 17.47 -5.53
CA THR A 14 4.39 18.81 -5.27
C THR A 14 5.78 18.75 -4.67
N TRP A 15 6.54 19.84 -4.83
CA TRP A 15 7.81 19.99 -4.14
C TRP A 15 7.61 20.44 -2.70
N ASN A 16 8.20 19.72 -1.75
CA ASN A 16 8.28 20.10 -0.35
C ASN A 16 9.61 20.82 -0.07
N VAL A 17 9.55 22.12 0.22
CA VAL A 17 10.73 22.96 0.43
C VAL A 17 11.47 22.60 1.71
N ASP A 18 10.75 22.24 2.77
CA ASP A 18 11.32 21.98 4.09
C ASP A 18 12.12 20.68 4.09
N ASN A 19 11.54 19.62 3.54
CA ASN A 19 12.20 18.33 3.43
C ASN A 19 13.06 18.18 2.18
N ARG A 20 12.95 19.09 1.20
CA ARG A 20 13.60 18.99 -0.12
C ARG A 20 13.34 17.67 -0.81
N THR A 21 12.08 17.29 -0.87
CA THR A 21 11.59 16.07 -1.50
C THR A 21 10.29 16.32 -2.24
N PHE A 22 9.85 15.36 -3.03
CA PHE A 22 8.57 15.37 -3.73
C PHE A 22 7.53 14.60 -2.95
N ASN A 23 6.43 15.24 -2.58
CA ASN A 23 5.30 14.60 -1.92
C ASN A 23 4.20 14.32 -2.94
N ALA A 24 3.77 13.07 -3.02
CA ALA A 24 2.64 12.65 -3.84
C ALA A 24 1.36 12.61 -3.00
N TYR A 25 0.26 13.05 -3.61
CA TYR A 25 -1.06 13.13 -2.98
C TYR A 25 -2.08 12.44 -3.86
N SER A 26 -2.84 11.54 -3.28
CA SER A 26 -4.02 10.96 -3.92
C SER A 26 -5.16 11.98 -3.88
N VAL A 27 -5.69 12.34 -5.03
CA VAL A 27 -6.88 13.23 -5.10
C VAL A 27 -8.14 12.59 -4.51
N ALA A 28 -8.07 11.31 -4.17
CA ALA A 28 -9.17 10.57 -3.58
C ALA A 28 -9.11 10.53 -2.05
N ASP A 29 -7.91 10.57 -1.45
CA ASP A 29 -7.70 10.32 -0.03
C ASP A 29 -7.11 11.52 0.72
N ASP A 30 -6.43 12.44 0.00
CA ASP A 30 -5.70 13.54 0.63
C ASP A 30 -6.45 14.87 0.55
N GLU A 31 -6.31 15.64 1.60
CA GLU A 31 -6.76 17.03 1.67
C GLU A 31 -5.57 17.94 1.35
N LEU A 32 -5.52 18.43 0.14
CA LEU A 32 -4.48 19.39 -0.28
C LEU A 32 -5.10 20.57 -1.01
N VAL A 33 -4.74 21.77 -0.58
CA VAL A 33 -5.08 23.02 -1.28
C VAL A 33 -3.86 23.54 -2.01
N LEU A 34 -3.89 23.51 -3.33
CA LEU A 34 -2.89 24.14 -4.17
C LEU A 34 -2.99 25.67 -4.04
N THR A 35 -1.90 26.31 -3.65
CA THR A 35 -1.84 27.76 -3.52
C THR A 35 -1.65 28.43 -4.88
N PRO A 36 -1.99 29.72 -5.03
CA PRO A 36 -1.71 30.44 -6.27
C PRO A 36 -0.22 30.36 -6.63
N LEU A 37 0.05 30.09 -7.91
CA LEU A 37 1.42 29.95 -8.48
C LEU A 37 2.20 28.72 -7.97
N GLN A 38 1.61 27.83 -7.21
CA GLN A 38 2.25 26.56 -6.84
C GLN A 38 2.35 25.64 -8.06
N ALA A 39 3.57 25.20 -8.35
CA ALA A 39 3.81 24.18 -9.35
C ALA A 39 3.46 22.78 -8.81
N PHE A 40 2.93 21.92 -9.66
CA PHE A 40 2.69 20.52 -9.35
C PHE A 40 2.86 19.66 -10.60
N PHE A 41 3.05 18.36 -10.40
CA PHE A 41 3.18 17.37 -11.44
C PHE A 41 1.98 16.43 -11.38
N VAL A 42 1.56 15.97 -12.55
CA VAL A 42 0.49 14.98 -12.72
C VAL A 42 0.96 13.95 -13.72
N GLN A 43 0.79 12.68 -13.42
CA GLN A 43 0.90 11.63 -14.40
C GLN A 43 -0.37 11.63 -15.25
N LYS A 44 -0.21 11.84 -16.56
CA LYS A 44 -1.35 11.88 -17.47
C LYS A 44 -1.83 10.45 -17.73
N PRO A 45 -3.06 10.08 -17.31
CA PRO A 45 -3.66 8.82 -17.71
C PRO A 45 -3.80 8.71 -19.23
N ALA A 46 -3.71 7.50 -19.77
CA ALA A 46 -3.67 7.28 -21.22
C ALA A 46 -4.90 7.81 -21.97
N LEU A 47 -6.06 7.82 -21.31
CA LEU A 47 -7.35 8.20 -21.90
C LEU A 47 -7.79 9.63 -21.58
N VAL A 48 -6.97 10.43 -20.88
CA VAL A 48 -7.29 11.81 -20.51
C VAL A 48 -6.59 12.78 -21.44
N ASP A 49 -7.35 13.60 -22.18
CA ASP A 49 -6.79 14.61 -23.09
C ASP A 49 -6.51 15.94 -22.40
N ALA A 50 -7.29 16.26 -21.36
CA ALA A 50 -7.18 17.52 -20.60
C ALA A 50 -7.50 17.29 -19.12
N ILE A 51 -6.94 18.14 -18.27
CA ILE A 51 -7.25 18.24 -16.85
C ILE A 51 -8.19 19.42 -16.65
N THR A 52 -9.33 19.19 -16.03
CA THR A 52 -10.30 20.23 -15.74
C THR A 52 -10.28 20.61 -14.27
N PHE A 53 -10.10 21.90 -14.01
CA PHE A 53 -10.22 22.50 -12.69
C PHE A 53 -11.62 23.03 -12.50
N GLN A 54 -12.45 22.33 -11.74
CA GLN A 54 -13.83 22.74 -11.46
C GLN A 54 -13.85 24.02 -10.63
N ALA A 55 -14.75 24.97 -10.96
CA ALA A 55 -14.85 26.24 -10.24
C ALA A 55 -15.14 26.07 -8.73
N SER A 56 -15.86 24.98 -8.37
CA SER A 56 -16.15 24.62 -6.98
C SER A 56 -14.91 24.30 -6.14
N GLY A 57 -13.79 23.94 -6.76
CA GLY A 57 -12.52 23.69 -6.06
C GLY A 57 -11.75 24.96 -5.68
N ARG A 58 -12.24 26.16 -6.05
CA ARG A 58 -11.60 27.43 -5.67
C ARG A 58 -11.88 27.73 -4.21
N GLN A 59 -10.83 27.76 -3.39
CA GLN A 59 -10.92 28.13 -1.98
C GLN A 59 -10.52 29.60 -1.78
N ILE A 60 -11.30 30.34 -1.00
CA ILE A 60 -11.06 31.77 -0.74
C ILE A 60 -10.32 31.94 0.60
N ASP A 61 -10.64 31.14 1.59
CA ASP A 61 -10.22 31.33 2.98
C ASP A 61 -9.42 30.16 3.57
N LYS A 62 -8.92 29.25 2.76
CA LYS A 62 -8.22 28.00 3.15
C LYS A 62 -9.08 27.00 3.95
N THR A 63 -10.35 27.25 4.12
CA THR A 63 -11.25 26.27 4.72
C THR A 63 -11.59 25.22 3.67
N ILE A 64 -11.17 23.98 3.88
CA ILE A 64 -11.50 22.88 2.99
C ILE A 64 -12.90 22.38 3.39
N ASP A 65 -13.87 22.57 2.49
CA ASP A 65 -15.22 22.05 2.67
C ASP A 65 -15.50 20.93 1.68
N HIS A 66 -15.44 19.71 2.17
CA HIS A 66 -15.79 18.50 1.41
C HIS A 66 -17.26 18.08 1.60
N SER A 67 -18.08 18.92 2.25
CA SER A 67 -19.49 18.63 2.45
C SER A 67 -20.22 18.48 1.12
N GLY A 68 -20.95 17.38 0.96
CA GLY A 68 -21.71 17.11 -0.24
C GLY A 68 -20.93 16.54 -1.43
N LEU A 69 -19.61 16.37 -1.31
CA LEU A 69 -18.82 15.65 -2.30
C LEU A 69 -18.91 14.15 -2.01
N ALA A 70 -19.48 13.40 -2.92
CA ALA A 70 -19.33 11.95 -2.89
C ALA A 70 -17.84 11.66 -3.10
N LYS A 71 -17.21 10.98 -2.13
CA LYS A 71 -15.88 10.40 -2.35
C LYS A 71 -15.93 9.64 -3.67
N ARG A 72 -14.95 9.82 -4.54
CA ARG A 72 -14.91 9.23 -5.90
C ARG A 72 -14.81 7.70 -5.92
N PHE A 73 -15.14 7.07 -4.81
CA PHE A 73 -15.13 5.63 -4.67
C PHE A 73 -16.45 5.03 -5.11
N THR A 74 -16.34 3.99 -5.93
CA THR A 74 -17.44 3.05 -6.16
C THR A 74 -17.91 2.53 -4.81
N ALA A 75 -19.21 2.64 -4.52
CA ALA A 75 -19.80 2.11 -3.30
C ALA A 75 -19.39 0.63 -3.15
N GLY A 76 -18.71 0.31 -2.04
CA GLY A 76 -18.20 -1.03 -1.76
C GLY A 76 -16.67 -1.22 -1.90
N CYS A 77 -15.93 -0.22 -2.40
CA CYS A 77 -14.47 -0.27 -2.40
C CYS A 77 -13.93 0.34 -1.11
N THR A 78 -13.38 -0.49 -0.25
CA THR A 78 -12.68 -0.03 0.97
C THR A 78 -11.20 0.04 0.66
N ARG A 79 -10.67 1.22 0.40
CA ARG A 79 -9.22 1.47 0.34
C ARG A 79 -8.70 1.52 1.77
N LYS A 80 -7.60 0.84 2.01
CA LYS A 80 -6.86 0.84 3.27
C LYS A 80 -5.49 1.42 3.02
N LEU A 81 -5.09 2.36 3.82
CA LEU A 81 -3.87 3.14 3.62
C LEU A 81 -2.81 2.75 4.65
N VAL A 82 -1.58 2.68 4.19
CA VAL A 82 -0.38 2.58 5.02
C VAL A 82 0.57 3.69 4.60
N ASP A 83 0.83 4.63 5.48
CA ASP A 83 1.78 5.71 5.26
C ASP A 83 3.05 5.44 6.05
N LEU A 84 4.17 5.35 5.36
CA LEU A 84 5.49 5.18 5.95
C LEU A 84 6.29 6.46 5.81
N ALA A 85 7.14 6.71 6.80
CA ALA A 85 8.12 7.77 6.80
C ALA A 85 9.54 7.23 7.01
N LEU A 86 10.51 7.79 6.32
CA LEU A 86 11.94 7.57 6.50
C LEU A 86 12.60 8.89 6.91
N THR A 87 13.16 8.91 8.12
CA THR A 87 13.76 10.12 8.70
C THR A 87 15.27 9.94 8.91
N SER A 88 16.03 10.98 8.61
CA SER A 88 17.42 11.13 9.01
C SER A 88 17.71 12.59 9.38
N GLY A 89 18.12 12.84 10.62
CA GLY A 89 18.25 14.20 11.16
C GLY A 89 16.90 14.93 11.15
N GLU A 90 16.85 16.09 10.48
CA GLU A 90 15.65 16.91 10.37
C GLU A 90 14.84 16.64 9.06
N ARG A 91 15.29 15.69 8.25
CA ARG A 91 14.69 15.42 6.94
C ARG A 91 13.89 14.14 6.93
N THR A 92 12.71 14.21 6.34
CA THR A 92 11.78 13.08 6.25
C THR A 92 11.22 13.00 4.83
N ASP A 93 11.13 11.78 4.33
CA ASP A 93 10.43 11.43 3.09
C ASP A 93 9.37 10.36 3.35
N HIS A 94 8.38 10.27 2.48
CA HIS A 94 7.21 9.42 2.68
C HIS A 94 6.91 8.55 1.46
N THR A 95 6.27 7.41 1.73
CA THR A 95 5.63 6.58 0.71
C THR A 95 4.32 6.03 1.24
N ARG A 96 3.37 5.80 0.33
CA ARG A 96 2.05 5.26 0.64
C ARG A 96 1.80 3.94 -0.07
N LEU A 97 1.37 2.95 0.67
CA LEU A 97 0.76 1.74 0.13
C LEU A 97 -0.77 1.83 0.26
N VAL A 98 -1.48 1.56 -0.82
CA VAL A 98 -2.94 1.50 -0.83
C VAL A 98 -3.40 0.09 -1.13
N VAL A 99 -3.99 -0.57 -0.15
CA VAL A 99 -4.54 -1.92 -0.30
C VAL A 99 -6.00 -1.80 -0.75
N ASN A 100 -6.26 -2.20 -1.99
CA ASN A 100 -7.58 -2.17 -2.63
C ASN A 100 -7.85 -3.49 -3.34
N ALA A 101 -8.74 -4.32 -2.80
CA ALA A 101 -9.03 -5.66 -3.32
C ALA A 101 -9.52 -5.67 -4.79
N ASN A 102 -10.02 -4.54 -5.29
CA ASN A 102 -10.54 -4.39 -6.65
C ASN A 102 -9.51 -3.79 -7.62
N ALA A 103 -8.35 -3.34 -7.13
CA ALA A 103 -7.27 -2.85 -7.99
C ALA A 103 -6.48 -4.00 -8.61
N SER A 104 -5.83 -3.72 -9.75
CA SER A 104 -4.75 -4.55 -10.28
C SER A 104 -3.47 -4.28 -9.50
N ASP A 105 -2.59 -5.28 -9.43
CA ASP A 105 -1.22 -5.06 -8.96
C ASP A 105 -0.31 -4.49 -10.08
N ASP A 106 -0.81 -4.40 -11.32
CA ASP A 106 -0.11 -3.72 -12.42
C ASP A 106 -0.18 -2.20 -12.26
N PHE A 107 0.88 -1.50 -12.68
CA PHE A 107 0.95 -0.05 -12.67
C PHE A 107 -0.25 0.62 -13.36
N SER A 108 -0.87 1.56 -12.68
CA SER A 108 -1.96 2.39 -13.18
C SER A 108 -1.71 3.87 -12.88
N ALA A 109 -1.54 4.70 -13.90
CA ALA A 109 -1.35 6.14 -13.74
C ALA A 109 -2.55 6.86 -13.10
N ASP A 110 -3.72 6.21 -13.01
CA ASP A 110 -4.90 6.75 -12.34
C ASP A 110 -4.82 6.65 -10.81
N ASN A 111 -4.02 5.71 -10.29
CA ASN A 111 -4.00 5.38 -8.86
C ASN A 111 -2.59 5.42 -8.27
N ASP A 112 -1.57 5.10 -9.09
CA ASP A 112 -0.19 5.02 -8.64
C ASP A 112 0.56 6.31 -8.92
N ALA A 113 1.51 6.64 -8.04
CA ALA A 113 2.47 7.71 -8.27
C ALA A 113 3.89 7.15 -8.31
N ILE A 114 4.54 7.27 -9.45
CA ILE A 114 5.97 6.97 -9.56
C ILE A 114 6.75 7.93 -8.65
N LYS A 115 7.73 7.41 -7.93
CA LYS A 115 8.59 8.21 -7.06
C LYS A 115 9.42 9.19 -7.87
N MET A 116 9.24 10.47 -7.63
CA MET A 116 10.12 11.52 -8.13
C MET A 116 11.29 11.67 -7.16
N MET A 117 12.49 11.32 -7.61
CA MET A 117 13.68 11.34 -6.76
C MET A 117 14.23 12.74 -6.58
N ALA A 118 14.59 13.08 -5.35
CA ALA A 118 15.26 14.31 -4.99
C ALA A 118 16.59 13.98 -4.29
N TYR A 119 17.69 14.16 -5.00
CA TYR A 119 19.02 13.75 -4.52
C TYR A 119 19.75 14.76 -3.63
N GLU A 120 19.05 15.76 -3.09
CA GLU A 120 19.64 16.86 -2.34
C GLU A 120 19.72 16.61 -0.82
N GLY A 121 20.28 15.48 -0.42
CA GLY A 121 20.57 15.20 1.00
C GLY A 121 19.36 14.80 1.84
N THR A 122 18.20 14.52 1.22
CA THR A 122 17.04 13.92 1.88
C THR A 122 16.98 12.44 1.56
N PRO A 123 16.81 11.54 2.55
CA PRO A 123 16.57 10.15 2.28
C PRO A 123 15.30 10.01 1.43
N GLN A 124 15.29 9.08 0.49
CA GLN A 124 14.13 8.83 -0.37
C GLN A 124 13.53 7.47 -0.04
N LEU A 125 12.23 7.41 0.19
CA LEU A 125 11.49 6.20 0.52
C LEU A 125 10.48 5.88 -0.58
N TYR A 126 10.37 4.61 -0.95
CA TYR A 126 9.42 4.13 -1.96
C TYR A 126 9.06 2.67 -1.73
N THR A 127 7.95 2.25 -2.28
CA THR A 127 7.64 0.82 -2.45
C THR A 127 8.07 0.38 -3.85
N LEU A 128 8.33 -0.91 -4.00
CA LEU A 128 8.84 -1.50 -5.24
C LEU A 128 7.85 -2.52 -5.80
N ASP A 129 7.67 -2.47 -7.13
CA ASP A 129 7.07 -3.55 -7.89
C ASP A 129 7.81 -3.68 -9.22
N GLY A 130 8.55 -4.79 -9.40
CA GLY A 130 9.49 -4.94 -10.49
C GLY A 130 10.53 -3.82 -10.51
N ASP A 131 10.65 -3.13 -11.63
CA ASP A 131 11.58 -2.00 -11.81
C ASP A 131 10.97 -0.64 -11.39
N ASN A 132 9.71 -0.62 -10.98
CA ASN A 132 9.02 0.61 -10.61
C ASN A 132 9.22 0.96 -9.14
N GLN A 133 9.50 2.25 -8.89
CA GLN A 133 9.58 2.84 -7.57
C GLN A 133 8.38 3.76 -7.37
N PHE A 134 7.62 3.54 -6.30
CA PHE A 134 6.37 4.24 -6.08
C PHE A 134 6.40 5.13 -4.84
N ALA A 135 5.90 6.37 -5.00
CA ALA A 135 5.50 7.23 -3.88
C ALA A 135 4.09 6.88 -3.38
N ILE A 136 3.19 6.45 -4.29
CA ILE A 136 1.89 5.85 -3.97
C ILE A 136 1.77 4.58 -4.81
N ASN A 137 1.51 3.45 -4.17
CA ASN A 137 1.35 2.14 -4.80
C ASN A 137 -0.01 1.55 -4.40
N GLU A 138 -0.94 1.51 -5.35
CA GLU A 138 -2.27 0.95 -5.14
C GLU A 138 -2.43 -0.39 -5.84
N GLY A 139 -2.75 -1.42 -5.07
CA GLY A 139 -2.96 -2.76 -5.60
C GLY A 139 -3.79 -3.62 -4.66
N ALA A 140 -4.15 -4.80 -5.12
CA ALA A 140 -4.76 -5.82 -4.28
C ALA A 140 -3.72 -6.47 -3.36
N HIS A 141 -2.45 -6.43 -3.73
CA HIS A 141 -1.29 -6.93 -2.98
C HIS A 141 -1.51 -8.33 -2.38
N ARG A 142 -2.06 -9.25 -3.19
CA ARG A 142 -2.49 -10.59 -2.75
C ARG A 142 -1.38 -11.46 -2.19
N SER A 143 -0.11 -11.14 -2.49
CA SER A 143 1.03 -11.82 -1.90
C SER A 143 1.18 -11.55 -0.39
N GLY A 144 0.59 -10.47 0.12
CA GLY A 144 0.73 -10.03 1.51
C GLY A 144 2.11 -9.46 1.85
N ASN A 145 2.99 -9.28 0.86
CA ASN A 145 4.31 -8.68 1.02
C ASN A 145 4.55 -7.63 -0.06
N VAL A 146 5.07 -6.48 0.33
CA VAL A 146 5.47 -5.40 -0.57
C VAL A 146 6.90 -4.99 -0.26
N ALA A 147 7.76 -4.98 -1.25
CA ALA A 147 9.15 -4.56 -1.09
C ALA A 147 9.21 -3.04 -0.81
N VAL A 148 10.10 -2.65 0.08
CA VAL A 148 10.37 -1.26 0.45
C VAL A 148 11.81 -0.95 0.10
N GLY A 149 11.99 0.00 -0.79
CA GLY A 149 13.27 0.52 -1.19
C GLY A 149 13.53 1.92 -0.68
N MET A 150 14.78 2.31 -0.69
CA MET A 150 15.19 3.64 -0.30
C MET A 150 16.49 4.06 -0.98
N TYR A 151 16.64 5.37 -1.20
CA TYR A 151 17.93 5.97 -1.51
C TYR A 151 18.40 6.77 -0.32
N LEU A 152 19.62 6.50 0.12
CA LEU A 152 20.26 7.06 1.31
C LEU A 152 21.35 8.03 0.88
N PRO A 153 21.27 9.32 1.23
CA PRO A 153 22.19 10.35 0.74
C PRO A 153 23.55 10.37 1.45
N ALA A 154 23.72 9.62 2.54
CA ALA A 154 24.95 9.59 3.33
C ALA A 154 25.02 8.35 4.23
N ASP A 155 26.21 8.06 4.76
CA ASP A 155 26.40 7.13 5.87
C ASP A 155 25.81 7.74 7.15
N ALA A 156 24.66 7.20 7.60
CA ALA A 156 23.94 7.78 8.73
C ALA A 156 23.06 6.76 9.46
N THR A 157 22.44 7.26 10.53
CA THR A 157 21.34 6.57 11.22
C THR A 157 20.00 7.02 10.60
N TYR A 158 19.16 6.04 10.29
CA TYR A 158 17.85 6.22 9.70
C TYR A 158 16.77 5.61 10.58
N VAL A 159 15.57 6.18 10.51
CA VAL A 159 14.40 5.68 11.23
C VAL A 159 13.25 5.47 10.24
N ILE A 160 12.74 4.23 10.16
CA ILE A 160 11.48 3.93 9.47
C ILE A 160 10.37 3.95 10.52
N SER A 161 9.31 4.70 10.23
CA SER A 161 8.11 4.75 11.06
C SER A 161 6.84 4.58 10.23
N VAL A 162 5.75 4.21 10.88
CA VAL A 162 4.42 4.18 10.30
C VAL A 162 3.62 5.37 10.87
N GLU A 163 3.02 6.17 9.98
CA GLU A 163 2.18 7.32 10.37
C GLU A 163 0.69 6.97 10.29
N ARG A 164 0.34 6.08 9.36
CA ARG A 164 -0.99 5.51 9.21
C ARG A 164 -0.92 4.02 8.90
N ASP A 165 -1.77 3.23 9.53
CA ASP A 165 -1.83 1.78 9.31
C ASP A 165 -3.26 1.26 9.45
N ASP A 166 -3.94 1.12 8.31
CA ASP A 166 -5.31 0.58 8.24
C ASP A 166 -5.34 -0.95 8.09
N VAL A 167 -4.17 -1.61 7.96
CA VAL A 167 -4.07 -3.07 7.69
C VAL A 167 -3.21 -3.85 8.69
N ASN A 168 -2.58 -3.16 9.65
CA ASN A 168 -1.69 -3.75 10.64
C ASN A 168 -0.45 -4.40 10.02
N VAL A 169 0.39 -3.57 9.38
CA VAL A 169 1.62 -4.01 8.73
C VAL A 169 2.73 -4.35 9.73
N LYS A 170 3.63 -5.24 9.30
CA LYS A 170 4.89 -5.51 9.97
C LYS A 170 6.04 -5.18 9.04
N LEU A 171 7.01 -4.43 9.53
CA LEU A 171 8.26 -4.23 8.82
C LEU A 171 9.12 -5.49 8.96
N LEU A 172 9.65 -5.96 7.84
CA LEU A 172 10.62 -7.05 7.82
C LEU A 172 11.98 -6.48 7.42
N ASP A 173 13.01 -6.74 8.23
CA ASP A 173 14.42 -6.49 7.92
C ASP A 173 15.07 -7.83 7.57
N TYR A 174 15.50 -8.03 6.32
CA TYR A 174 15.93 -9.32 5.77
C TYR A 174 14.96 -10.47 6.10
N GLY A 175 13.66 -10.22 6.02
CA GLY A 175 12.62 -11.22 6.28
C GLY A 175 12.32 -11.47 7.76
N VAL A 176 12.98 -10.77 8.69
CA VAL A 176 12.72 -10.86 10.14
C VAL A 176 11.86 -9.68 10.58
N ALA A 177 10.74 -9.97 11.25
CA ALA A 177 9.83 -8.92 11.73
C ALA A 177 10.52 -8.05 12.80
N VAL A 178 10.39 -6.73 12.63
CA VAL A 178 10.89 -5.72 13.56
C VAL A 178 9.77 -4.74 13.91
N ASP A 179 9.86 -4.17 15.12
CA ASP A 179 8.91 -3.18 15.59
C ASP A 179 9.21 -1.80 15.00
N MET A 180 8.19 -1.04 14.64
CA MET A 180 8.30 0.36 14.23
C MET A 180 7.94 1.31 15.39
N PRO A 181 8.60 2.45 15.54
CA PRO A 181 9.69 2.98 14.70
C PRO A 181 10.98 2.14 14.80
N TYR A 182 11.57 1.83 13.65
CA TYR A 182 12.78 1.01 13.55
C TYR A 182 13.98 1.86 13.16
N THR A 183 15.02 1.80 13.99
CA THR A 183 16.27 2.55 13.79
C THR A 183 17.36 1.62 13.26
N PHE A 184 18.05 2.04 12.20
CA PHE A 184 19.14 1.29 11.60
C PHE A 184 20.23 2.22 11.08
N ASN A 185 21.46 1.68 10.98
CA ASN A 185 22.57 2.36 10.31
C ASN A 185 22.72 1.80 8.90
N ALA A 186 23.00 2.66 7.95
CA ALA A 186 23.30 2.26 6.58
C ALA A 186 24.28 3.24 5.92
N THR A 187 24.93 2.76 4.86
CA THR A 187 25.82 3.55 4.03
C THR A 187 25.06 4.26 2.91
N GLU A 188 25.67 5.29 2.34
CA GLU A 188 25.16 5.99 1.17
C GLU A 188 24.86 5.02 0.02
N GLY A 189 23.75 5.26 -0.69
CA GLY A 189 23.33 4.50 -1.88
C GLY A 189 21.91 4.00 -1.82
N SER A 190 21.54 3.20 -2.84
CA SER A 190 20.23 2.53 -2.89
C SER A 190 20.22 1.26 -2.04
N LEU A 191 19.10 1.02 -1.39
CA LEU A 191 18.87 -0.13 -0.51
C LEU A 191 17.48 -0.72 -0.82
N ASP A 192 17.41 -1.64 -1.79
CA ASP A 192 16.17 -2.11 -2.39
C ASP A 192 15.80 -3.56 -2.04
N ASP A 193 16.72 -4.31 -1.43
CA ASP A 193 16.59 -5.74 -1.17
C ASP A 193 16.52 -6.11 0.31
N ARG A 194 16.51 -5.10 1.21
CA ARG A 194 16.58 -5.33 2.66
C ARG A 194 15.22 -5.35 3.32
N PHE A 195 14.36 -4.39 2.98
CA PHE A 195 13.11 -4.18 3.70
C PHE A 195 11.88 -4.60 2.90
N SER A 196 10.89 -5.10 3.61
CA SER A 196 9.54 -5.31 3.06
C SER A 196 8.48 -5.10 4.13
N LEU A 197 7.26 -4.79 3.68
CA LEU A 197 6.08 -4.81 4.52
C LEU A 197 5.39 -6.16 4.37
N ALA A 198 5.03 -6.77 5.47
CA ALA A 198 4.17 -7.94 5.52
C ALA A 198 2.83 -7.59 6.15
N PHE A 199 1.75 -8.07 5.57
CA PHE A 199 0.40 -7.93 6.11
C PHE A 199 -0.47 -9.09 5.66
N ASP A 200 -1.60 -9.30 6.34
CA ASP A 200 -2.55 -10.32 5.92
C ASP A 200 -3.36 -9.82 4.72
N ALA A 201 -2.98 -10.26 3.52
CA ALA A 201 -3.68 -9.92 2.28
C ALA A 201 -5.17 -10.32 2.30
N ASN A 202 -5.57 -11.24 3.17
CA ASN A 202 -6.97 -11.65 3.34
C ASN A 202 -7.81 -10.63 4.13
N THR A 203 -7.20 -9.61 4.75
CA THR A 203 -7.96 -8.54 5.43
C THR A 203 -8.65 -7.59 4.45
N THR A 204 -8.44 -7.73 3.15
CA THR A 204 -9.04 -6.91 2.10
C THR A 204 -10.45 -7.33 1.70
N GLY A 205 -11.29 -7.75 2.64
CA GLY A 205 -12.75 -7.85 2.42
C GLY A 205 -13.37 -9.24 2.29
N ILE A 206 -12.62 -10.32 2.38
CA ILE A 206 -13.19 -11.63 2.74
C ILE A 206 -13.08 -11.73 4.26
N ILE A 207 -14.11 -11.22 4.96
CA ILE A 207 -14.40 -11.58 6.35
C ILE A 207 -14.14 -13.08 6.47
N ASN A 208 -13.28 -13.48 7.43
CA ASN A 208 -13.10 -14.82 7.88
C ASN A 208 -14.21 -15.74 7.38
N VAL A 209 -13.92 -16.56 6.38
CA VAL A 209 -14.46 -17.89 6.48
C VAL A 209 -13.85 -18.40 7.77
N GLU A 210 -14.54 -18.17 8.91
CA GLU A 210 -14.35 -19.04 10.05
C GLU A 210 -14.26 -20.41 9.41
N ASN A 211 -13.07 -21.00 9.46
CA ASN A 211 -12.95 -22.42 9.41
C ASN A 211 -13.70 -22.93 10.65
N ASN A 212 -15.01 -22.81 10.61
CA ASN A 212 -15.84 -23.83 11.19
C ASN A 212 -15.46 -25.08 10.40
N ALA A 213 -14.30 -25.61 10.75
CA ALA A 213 -13.99 -26.98 10.58
C ALA A 213 -15.11 -27.68 11.35
N LYS A 214 -16.31 -27.77 10.73
CA LYS A 214 -17.18 -28.93 10.96
C LYS A 214 -16.20 -30.05 10.80
N THR A 215 -15.85 -30.69 11.91
CA THR A 215 -15.12 -31.92 11.93
C THR A 215 -15.80 -32.79 10.91
N ASN A 216 -15.17 -32.91 9.74
CA ASN A 216 -15.78 -33.63 8.64
C ASN A 216 -15.54 -35.10 9.01
N ASP A 217 -16.43 -35.65 9.82
CA ASP A 217 -16.37 -37.07 10.27
C ASP A 217 -16.44 -38.08 9.11
N ALA A 218 -16.41 -37.53 7.88
CA ALA A 218 -16.38 -38.38 6.69
C ALA A 218 -15.06 -39.13 6.60
N ILE A 219 -15.18 -40.43 6.40
CA ILE A 219 -14.08 -41.36 6.24
C ILE A 219 -13.89 -41.61 4.74
N TYR A 220 -12.64 -41.54 4.30
CA TYR A 220 -12.26 -41.78 2.90
C TYR A 220 -11.27 -42.92 2.81
N THR A 221 -11.38 -43.74 1.78
CA THR A 221 -10.34 -44.70 1.37
C THR A 221 -9.15 -43.94 0.74
N ILE A 222 -8.01 -44.61 0.58
CA ILE A 222 -6.79 -44.01 0.02
C ILE A 222 -6.97 -43.54 -1.44
N ASP A 223 -7.94 -44.10 -2.16
CA ASP A 223 -8.34 -43.72 -3.52
C ASP A 223 -9.40 -42.61 -3.55
N GLY A 224 -9.69 -41.99 -2.40
CA GLY A 224 -10.57 -40.80 -2.29
C GLY A 224 -12.08 -41.11 -2.23
N ARG A 225 -12.50 -42.38 -2.16
CA ARG A 225 -13.92 -42.72 -2.02
C ARG A 225 -14.40 -42.56 -0.59
N ARG A 226 -15.52 -41.86 -0.42
CA ARG A 226 -16.17 -41.72 0.89
C ARG A 226 -16.82 -43.07 1.30
N VAL A 227 -16.57 -43.47 2.54
CA VAL A 227 -17.15 -44.68 3.12
C VAL A 227 -17.89 -44.36 4.42
N SER A 228 -18.93 -45.11 4.73
CA SER A 228 -19.75 -44.89 5.92
C SER A 228 -19.14 -45.48 7.19
N ASN A 229 -18.21 -46.43 7.06
CA ASN A 229 -17.53 -47.07 8.18
C ASN A 229 -16.18 -47.70 7.74
N THR A 230 -15.38 -48.13 8.72
CA THR A 230 -14.07 -48.76 8.53
C THR A 230 -14.15 -50.28 8.83
N ALA A 231 -15.21 -50.93 8.40
CA ALA A 231 -15.45 -52.34 8.75
C ALA A 231 -14.48 -53.33 8.07
N LYS A 232 -13.84 -52.95 6.96
CA LYS A 232 -12.85 -53.76 6.25
C LYS A 232 -11.44 -53.37 6.66
N LYS A 233 -10.51 -54.36 6.67
CA LYS A 233 -9.09 -54.08 6.85
C LYS A 233 -8.60 -53.15 5.71
N GLY A 234 -7.94 -52.09 6.06
CA GLY A 234 -7.46 -51.10 5.06
C GLY A 234 -6.93 -49.83 5.67
N ILE A 235 -6.49 -48.92 4.79
CA ILE A 235 -6.04 -47.57 5.16
C ILE A 235 -7.14 -46.58 4.82
N TYR A 236 -7.50 -45.76 5.76
CA TYR A 236 -8.53 -44.70 5.64
C TYR A 236 -7.97 -43.35 6.05
N ILE A 237 -8.60 -42.30 5.61
CA ILE A 237 -8.31 -40.91 5.96
C ILE A 237 -9.57 -40.32 6.61
N GLN A 238 -9.43 -39.76 7.80
CA GLN A 238 -10.47 -39.05 8.52
C GLN A 238 -9.82 -37.84 9.22
N ASN A 239 -10.39 -36.66 9.07
CA ASN A 239 -9.86 -35.39 9.68
C ASN A 239 -8.37 -35.19 9.36
N ASN A 240 -7.97 -35.43 8.12
CA ASN A 240 -6.57 -35.36 7.65
C ASN A 240 -5.61 -36.33 8.37
N LYS A 241 -6.11 -37.32 9.11
CA LYS A 241 -5.30 -38.32 9.78
C LYS A 241 -5.49 -39.70 9.13
N LYS A 242 -4.39 -40.42 9.01
CA LYS A 242 -4.38 -41.80 8.53
C LYS A 242 -4.90 -42.73 9.64
N ILE A 243 -5.87 -43.54 9.31
CA ILE A 243 -6.39 -44.64 10.16
C ILE A 243 -6.06 -45.96 9.48
N VAL A 244 -5.49 -46.91 10.22
CA VAL A 244 -5.21 -48.27 9.77
C VAL A 244 -6.12 -49.20 10.57
N LYS A 245 -6.84 -50.07 9.87
CA LYS A 245 -7.73 -51.12 10.45
C LYS A 245 -7.33 -52.49 9.98
#